data_af9b2bd44f7b2147956a881e757b25ee
#
_entry.id   af9b2bd44f7b2147956a881e757b25ee
#
_cell.length_a   1.000
_cell.length_b   1.000
_cell.length_c   1.000
_cell.angle_alpha   90.00
_cell.angle_beta   90.00
_cell.angle_gamma   90.00
#
_symmetry.space_group_name_H-M   'P 1'
#
loop_
_entity.id
_entity.type
_entity.pdbx_description
1 polymer ?
#
loop_
_entity_poly.entity_id
_entity_poly.type
_entity_poly.pdbx_seq_one_letter_code
_entity_poly.pdbx_strand_id
1 'polypeptide(L)'
;MSADKAKRSFHMAPDEFRRRGKEMVDWIADYYERVETFPVLSQVKPGQLRAALPAQAPERGESFDAMMADVERLILPGITHWQSPNFFAYFPSNNSFPSILGEMLSAGLGIQGMLWATSPACTELETHVLDWLVDMLALPAEFASSGPGGGVIQDTASSSSLCALLAARERATNLLTNEQGCDGRLVAYTSTQAHSSLEKAAKIAGIGSANLRAIEVDESFAMRPELLSAQIARDRANGKTPFFVCATIGTTSSNAIDPVREIAAVSREHGLWLHVDAAMSGTAALCPEFRWTHDGVELADSYCFNPHKWMFTNFDCDCFYVRDRAALIRALSVLPEYLRNRATESGAVIDYRDWQIPLGRRFRALKLWFVIRHYGVEGLRHHVRRHVELAQQFASWVRADTSFELAAPPPLNLVCFRHRSGDEANQRIMDRLNASGDLYLTHTRLGDRLTLRMSIGQSQTELHHVERAWQRIRDEAAAIV
;
A
#
# COMPACT_ATOMS: atom_id res chain seq x y z
N MET A 1 -49.69 39.44 -1.33
CA MET A 1 -49.20 38.12 -1.74
C MET A 1 -47.85 38.27 -2.46
N SER A 2 -46.90 37.52 -2.05
CA SER A 2 -45.58 37.24 -2.64
C SER A 2 -44.45 38.20 -2.30
N ALA A 3 -43.90 38.04 -1.15
CA ALA A 3 -42.47 38.30 -0.92
C ALA A 3 -42.00 37.26 0.10
N ASP A 4 -41.86 36.04 -0.29
CA ASP A 4 -41.05 35.07 0.46
C ASP A 4 -41.01 33.69 -0.22
N LYS A 5 -40.61 33.66 -1.49
CA LYS A 5 -39.88 32.52 -2.03
C LYS A 5 -38.41 32.92 -2.11
N ALA A 6 -37.83 33.29 -0.97
CA ALA A 6 -36.38 33.25 -0.81
C ALA A 6 -35.95 31.84 -1.25
N LYS A 7 -35.13 31.76 -2.30
CA LYS A 7 -34.65 30.49 -2.85
C LYS A 7 -34.05 29.68 -1.70
N ARG A 8 -34.74 28.67 -1.23
CA ARG A 8 -34.30 27.79 -0.14
C ARG A 8 -33.04 27.12 -0.61
N SER A 9 -31.90 27.58 -0.10
CA SER A 9 -30.61 26.88 -0.36
C SER A 9 -30.66 25.55 0.35
N PHE A 10 -30.34 24.46 -0.36
CA PHE A 10 -30.16 23.13 0.24
C PHE A 10 -28.71 22.90 0.69
N HIS A 11 -27.84 23.89 0.54
CA HIS A 11 -26.45 23.79 1.01
C HIS A 11 -26.40 24.02 2.53
N MET A 12 -25.52 23.26 3.20
CA MET A 12 -25.20 23.46 4.62
C MET A 12 -24.57 24.85 4.80
N ALA A 13 -25.04 25.61 5.79
CA ALA A 13 -24.46 26.91 6.10
C ALA A 13 -23.07 26.77 6.77
N PRO A 14 -22.15 27.74 6.60
CA PRO A 14 -20.82 27.68 7.22
C PRO A 14 -20.82 27.51 8.75
N ASP A 15 -21.80 28.11 9.44
CA ASP A 15 -21.91 27.98 10.91
C ASP A 15 -22.36 26.57 11.33
N GLU A 16 -23.26 25.96 10.56
CA GLU A 16 -23.63 24.57 10.79
C GLU A 16 -22.45 23.65 10.47
N PHE A 17 -21.76 23.84 9.35
CA PHE A 17 -20.54 23.08 9.02
C PHE A 17 -19.51 23.16 10.14
N ARG A 18 -19.27 24.38 10.68
CA ARG A 18 -18.33 24.57 11.80
C ARG A 18 -18.74 23.77 13.04
N ARG A 19 -20.02 23.78 13.40
CA ARG A 19 -20.53 23.04 14.55
C ARG A 19 -20.40 21.52 14.33
N ARG A 20 -20.89 21.02 13.20
CA ARG A 20 -20.85 19.60 12.85
C ARG A 20 -19.42 19.08 12.64
N GLY A 21 -18.54 19.91 12.10
CA GLY A 21 -17.12 19.57 11.95
C GLY A 21 -16.42 19.37 13.30
N LYS A 22 -16.75 20.17 14.31
CA LYS A 22 -16.24 19.97 15.68
C LYS A 22 -16.76 18.68 16.29
N GLU A 23 -18.09 18.44 16.21
CA GLU A 23 -18.72 17.21 16.66
C GLU A 23 -18.11 15.97 15.99
N MET A 24 -17.75 16.04 14.70
CA MET A 24 -17.11 14.94 13.98
C MET A 24 -15.67 14.70 14.44
N VAL A 25 -14.90 15.75 14.73
CA VAL A 25 -13.54 15.60 15.28
C VAL A 25 -13.59 14.96 16.66
N ASP A 26 -14.51 15.40 17.52
CA ASP A 26 -14.72 14.81 18.85
C ASP A 26 -15.12 13.33 18.72
N TRP A 27 -16.08 13.01 17.84
CA TRP A 27 -16.51 11.64 17.59
C TRP A 27 -15.35 10.72 17.09
N ILE A 28 -14.47 11.23 16.22
CA ILE A 28 -13.31 10.48 15.75
C ILE A 28 -12.33 10.23 16.90
N ALA A 29 -12.08 11.23 17.75
CA ALA A 29 -11.20 11.07 18.91
C ALA A 29 -11.77 10.02 19.88
N ASP A 30 -13.05 10.09 20.21
CA ASP A 30 -13.76 9.13 21.06
C ASP A 30 -13.73 7.70 20.45
N TYR A 31 -13.84 7.58 19.13
CA TYR A 31 -13.70 6.29 18.44
C TYR A 31 -12.32 5.68 18.71
N TYR A 32 -11.25 6.44 18.61
CA TYR A 32 -9.89 5.94 18.86
C TYR A 32 -9.66 5.58 20.33
N GLU A 33 -10.27 6.30 21.28
CA GLU A 33 -10.20 5.96 22.71
C GLU A 33 -10.90 4.63 23.03
N ARG A 34 -11.97 4.30 22.31
CA ARG A 34 -12.76 3.08 22.54
C ARG A 34 -12.55 1.95 21.52
N VAL A 35 -11.62 2.12 20.56
CA VAL A 35 -11.44 1.15 19.45
C VAL A 35 -11.16 -0.28 19.93
N GLU A 36 -10.52 -0.45 21.06
CA GLU A 36 -10.26 -1.77 21.67
C GLU A 36 -11.52 -2.45 22.24
N THR A 37 -12.61 -1.71 22.45
CA THR A 37 -13.86 -2.28 22.94
C THR A 37 -14.71 -2.93 21.85
N PHE A 38 -14.37 -2.71 20.59
CA PHE A 38 -15.05 -3.32 19.46
C PHE A 38 -14.41 -4.64 19.04
N PRO A 39 -15.20 -5.59 18.51
CA PRO A 39 -14.64 -6.78 17.84
C PRO A 39 -13.72 -6.35 16.69
N VAL A 40 -12.48 -6.84 16.66
CA VAL A 40 -11.53 -6.44 15.61
C VAL A 40 -12.04 -6.80 14.22
N LEU A 41 -12.45 -8.06 14.02
CA LEU A 41 -13.14 -8.52 12.82
C LEU A 41 -14.64 -8.30 12.96
N SER A 42 -15.26 -7.65 11.99
CA SER A 42 -16.73 -7.48 11.97
C SER A 42 -17.45 -8.82 12.06
N GLN A 43 -18.48 -8.89 12.94
CA GLN A 43 -19.26 -10.09 13.19
C GLN A 43 -20.59 -10.12 12.41
N VAL A 44 -20.84 -9.14 11.52
CA VAL A 44 -22.05 -9.11 10.70
C VAL A 44 -22.06 -10.20 9.64
N LYS A 45 -23.25 -10.72 9.34
CA LYS A 45 -23.43 -11.72 8.28
C LYS A 45 -23.60 -11.05 6.91
N PRO A 46 -23.22 -11.71 5.81
CA PRO A 46 -23.47 -11.21 4.46
C PRO A 46 -24.94 -10.82 4.26
N GLY A 47 -25.18 -9.61 3.77
CA GLY A 47 -26.50 -9.05 3.52
C GLY A 47 -27.18 -8.39 4.73
N GLN A 48 -26.72 -8.62 5.95
CA GLN A 48 -27.34 -8.09 7.17
C GLN A 48 -27.39 -6.56 7.18
N LEU A 49 -26.26 -5.89 6.89
CA LEU A 49 -26.22 -4.43 6.83
C LEU A 49 -27.12 -3.90 5.72
N ARG A 50 -27.04 -4.49 4.52
CA ARG A 50 -27.88 -4.06 3.39
C ARG A 50 -29.37 -4.17 3.68
N ALA A 51 -29.80 -5.21 4.38
CA ALA A 51 -31.20 -5.41 4.77
C ALA A 51 -31.70 -4.39 5.83
N ALA A 52 -30.76 -3.82 6.61
CA ALA A 52 -31.06 -2.80 7.62
C ALA A 52 -31.07 -1.37 7.08
N LEU A 53 -30.52 -1.15 5.89
CA LEU A 53 -30.51 0.16 5.21
C LEU A 53 -31.87 0.42 4.53
N PRO A 54 -32.31 1.70 4.39
CA PRO A 54 -33.50 2.05 3.64
C PRO A 54 -33.47 1.52 2.21
N ALA A 55 -34.57 0.97 1.72
CA ALA A 55 -34.64 0.40 0.37
C ALA A 55 -34.58 1.47 -0.74
N GLN A 56 -34.91 2.71 -0.42
CA GLN A 56 -34.94 3.83 -1.35
C GLN A 56 -34.19 5.03 -0.76
N ALA A 57 -33.66 5.89 -1.62
CA ALA A 57 -33.08 7.16 -1.19
C ALA A 57 -34.16 8.05 -0.55
N PRO A 58 -33.83 8.86 0.48
CA PRO A 58 -34.76 9.74 1.10
C PRO A 58 -35.20 10.85 0.12
N GLU A 59 -36.51 11.05 -0.03
CA GLU A 59 -37.08 12.12 -0.87
C GLU A 59 -36.76 13.51 -0.31
N ARG A 60 -36.59 13.63 0.99
CA ARG A 60 -36.22 14.86 1.68
C ARG A 60 -34.93 14.62 2.47
N GLY A 61 -34.05 15.65 2.52
CA GLY A 61 -32.87 15.60 3.35
C GLY A 61 -33.16 15.32 4.82
N GLU A 62 -32.34 14.53 5.45
CA GLU A 62 -32.40 14.13 6.85
C GLU A 62 -31.49 15.01 7.70
N SER A 63 -31.68 14.98 9.02
CA SER A 63 -30.81 15.71 9.94
C SER A 63 -29.44 15.03 10.06
N PHE A 64 -28.41 15.82 10.35
CA PHE A 64 -27.07 15.30 10.61
C PHE A 64 -27.06 14.32 11.81
N ASP A 65 -27.88 14.60 12.84
CA ASP A 65 -27.99 13.73 14.01
C ASP A 65 -28.58 12.36 13.65
N ALA A 66 -29.57 12.31 12.74
CA ALA A 66 -30.11 11.04 12.25
C ALA A 66 -29.08 10.24 11.46
N MET A 67 -28.27 10.91 10.61
CA MET A 67 -27.16 10.26 9.88
C MET A 67 -26.11 9.71 10.84
N MET A 68 -25.72 10.44 11.88
CA MET A 68 -24.75 9.97 12.88
C MET A 68 -25.32 8.83 13.73
N ALA A 69 -26.60 8.83 14.06
CA ALA A 69 -27.25 7.71 14.72
C ALA A 69 -27.21 6.43 13.88
N ASP A 70 -27.36 6.54 12.56
CA ASP A 70 -27.20 5.41 11.65
C ASP A 70 -25.73 4.95 11.51
N VAL A 71 -24.77 5.86 11.57
CA VAL A 71 -23.33 5.50 11.65
C VAL A 71 -23.10 4.63 12.87
N GLU A 72 -23.53 5.03 14.05
CA GLU A 72 -23.36 4.25 15.30
C GLU A 72 -24.09 2.90 15.26
N ARG A 73 -25.33 2.90 14.77
CA ARG A 73 -26.22 1.74 14.82
C ARG A 73 -25.94 0.72 13.70
N LEU A 74 -25.62 1.18 12.50
CA LEU A 74 -25.51 0.33 11.30
C LEU A 74 -24.08 0.21 10.78
N ILE A 75 -23.38 1.33 10.65
CA ILE A 75 -22.08 1.34 9.97
C ILE A 75 -20.97 0.83 10.88
N LEU A 76 -20.87 1.38 12.08
CA LEU A 76 -19.81 1.04 13.03
C LEU A 76 -19.74 -0.45 13.38
N PRO A 77 -20.86 -1.17 13.67
CA PRO A 77 -20.83 -2.62 13.88
C PRO A 77 -20.47 -3.43 12.62
N GLY A 78 -20.65 -2.84 11.43
CA GLY A 78 -20.39 -3.48 10.14
C GLY A 78 -18.97 -3.35 9.65
N ILE A 79 -18.12 -2.53 10.26
CA ILE A 79 -16.72 -2.38 9.85
C ILE A 79 -15.81 -3.36 10.59
N THR A 80 -14.73 -3.78 9.92
CA THR A 80 -13.57 -4.39 10.55
C THR A 80 -12.65 -3.28 11.03
N HIS A 81 -12.30 -3.27 12.32
CA HIS A 81 -11.58 -2.17 12.95
C HIS A 81 -10.09 -2.25 12.67
N TRP A 82 -9.67 -1.79 11.48
CA TRP A 82 -8.27 -1.77 11.04
C TRP A 82 -7.35 -0.96 11.98
N GLN A 83 -7.91 0.00 12.73
CA GLN A 83 -7.12 0.83 13.66
C GLN A 83 -7.04 0.22 15.07
N SER A 84 -7.66 -0.95 15.31
CA SER A 84 -7.49 -1.67 16.56
C SER A 84 -6.02 -2.08 16.76
N PRO A 85 -5.45 -1.89 17.95
CA PRO A 85 -4.09 -2.36 18.27
C PRO A 85 -3.96 -3.89 18.23
N ASN A 86 -5.09 -4.63 18.22
CA ASN A 86 -5.17 -6.08 18.09
C ASN A 86 -5.44 -6.55 16.64
N PHE A 87 -5.35 -5.64 15.66
CA PHE A 87 -5.43 -5.99 14.25
C PHE A 87 -4.05 -6.41 13.73
N PHE A 88 -3.84 -7.71 13.57
CA PHE A 88 -2.57 -8.31 13.10
C PHE A 88 -2.69 -8.98 11.73
N ALA A 89 -3.83 -8.79 11.06
CA ALA A 89 -4.13 -9.38 9.75
C ALA A 89 -3.46 -8.59 8.61
N TYR A 90 -3.29 -9.24 7.46
CA TYR A 90 -2.75 -8.63 6.22
C TYR A 90 -1.40 -7.92 6.45
N PHE A 91 -1.28 -6.69 5.92
CA PHE A 91 -0.35 -5.66 6.34
C PHE A 91 -1.14 -4.51 6.96
N PRO A 92 -0.55 -3.70 7.84
CA PRO A 92 -1.27 -2.57 8.42
C PRO A 92 -1.73 -1.59 7.32
N SER A 93 -2.87 -0.94 7.59
CA SER A 93 -3.29 0.29 6.91
C SER A 93 -3.42 1.32 8.01
N ASN A 94 -2.27 1.71 8.56
CA ASN A 94 -2.29 2.54 9.75
C ASN A 94 -2.62 4.01 9.42
N ASN A 95 -3.12 4.68 10.42
CA ASN A 95 -3.61 6.03 10.35
C ASN A 95 -3.02 6.85 11.50
N SER A 96 -3.13 8.16 11.43
CA SER A 96 -2.75 9.06 12.51
C SER A 96 -3.58 10.33 12.49
N PHE A 97 -3.72 10.99 13.63
CA PHE A 97 -4.47 12.25 13.71
C PHE A 97 -3.90 13.35 12.80
N PRO A 98 -2.57 13.59 12.70
CA PRO A 98 -2.06 14.54 11.73
C PRO A 98 -2.41 14.17 10.28
N SER A 99 -2.44 12.90 9.93
CA SER A 99 -2.86 12.46 8.60
C SER A 99 -4.34 12.74 8.34
N ILE A 100 -5.21 12.47 9.31
CA ILE A 100 -6.66 12.76 9.22
C ILE A 100 -6.89 14.26 9.04
N LEU A 101 -6.21 15.10 9.82
CA LEU A 101 -6.32 16.56 9.69
C LEU A 101 -5.82 17.08 8.34
N GLY A 102 -4.74 16.50 7.82
CA GLY A 102 -4.23 16.82 6.48
C GLY A 102 -5.21 16.42 5.37
N GLU A 103 -5.85 15.25 5.48
CA GLU A 103 -6.90 14.81 4.54
C GLU A 103 -8.15 15.68 4.63
N MET A 104 -8.60 16.02 5.84
CA MET A 104 -9.73 16.92 6.07
C MET A 104 -9.51 18.29 5.42
N LEU A 105 -8.30 18.84 5.56
CA LEU A 105 -7.93 20.09 4.92
C LEU A 105 -7.91 19.97 3.41
N SER A 106 -7.33 18.87 2.86
CA SER A 106 -7.31 18.59 1.43
C SER A 106 -8.72 18.53 0.84
N ALA A 107 -9.63 17.81 1.52
CA ALA A 107 -11.04 17.71 1.13
C ALA A 107 -11.74 19.07 1.19
N GLY A 108 -11.49 19.86 2.24
CA GLY A 108 -12.07 21.20 2.42
C GLY A 108 -11.63 22.20 1.37
N LEU A 109 -10.39 22.10 0.89
CA LEU A 109 -9.87 22.98 -0.18
C LEU A 109 -10.39 22.59 -1.58
N GLY A 110 -10.82 21.34 -1.78
CA GLY A 110 -11.36 20.88 -3.06
C GLY A 110 -10.37 20.97 -4.23
N ILE A 111 -9.09 20.78 -3.98
CA ILE A 111 -8.01 20.92 -4.97
C ILE A 111 -8.04 19.81 -6.02
N GLN A 112 -7.78 20.20 -7.27
CA GLN A 112 -7.56 19.28 -8.40
C GLN A 112 -6.10 19.38 -8.86
N GLY A 113 -5.28 18.37 -8.50
CA GLY A 113 -3.82 18.36 -8.69
C GLY A 113 -3.35 17.78 -10.03
N MET A 114 -4.15 17.85 -11.09
CA MET A 114 -3.79 17.25 -12.39
C MET A 114 -2.65 17.96 -13.10
N LEU A 115 -2.64 19.30 -13.04
CA LEU A 115 -1.67 20.17 -13.69
C LEU A 115 -1.05 21.11 -12.65
N TRP A 116 0.16 21.59 -12.92
CA TRP A 116 0.72 22.69 -12.14
C TRP A 116 -0.23 23.92 -12.14
N ALA A 117 -0.76 24.27 -13.32
CA ALA A 117 -1.67 25.42 -13.48
C ALA A 117 -2.96 25.30 -12.66
N THR A 118 -3.47 24.09 -12.41
CA THR A 118 -4.71 23.89 -11.63
C THR A 118 -4.47 23.97 -10.13
N SER A 119 -3.25 23.72 -9.67
CA SER A 119 -2.80 23.94 -8.29
C SER A 119 -1.28 23.87 -8.19
N PRO A 120 -0.55 24.99 -8.33
CA PRO A 120 0.90 25.03 -8.13
C PRO A 120 1.31 24.45 -6.76
N ALA A 121 0.60 24.80 -5.69
CA ALA A 121 0.87 24.29 -4.35
C ALA A 121 0.73 22.76 -4.24
N CYS A 122 -0.22 22.16 -4.93
CA CYS A 122 -0.38 20.71 -4.96
C CYS A 122 0.83 20.04 -5.63
N THR A 123 1.22 20.50 -6.80
CA THR A 123 2.36 19.95 -7.55
C THR A 123 3.68 20.17 -6.83
N GLU A 124 3.96 21.39 -6.40
CA GLU A 124 5.26 21.71 -5.78
C GLU A 124 5.43 21.07 -4.41
N LEU A 125 4.37 21.00 -3.59
CA LEU A 125 4.43 20.29 -2.31
C LEU A 125 4.64 18.78 -2.53
N GLU A 126 3.98 18.18 -3.51
CA GLU A 126 4.17 16.76 -3.84
C GLU A 126 5.62 16.48 -4.25
N THR A 127 6.16 17.28 -5.17
CA THR A 127 7.56 17.17 -5.60
C THR A 127 8.50 17.30 -4.40
N HIS A 128 8.29 18.29 -3.56
CA HIS A 128 9.15 18.57 -2.41
C HIS A 128 9.11 17.44 -1.35
N VAL A 129 7.94 16.93 -1.03
CA VAL A 129 7.78 15.81 -0.08
C VAL A 129 8.40 14.53 -0.62
N LEU A 130 8.27 14.28 -1.92
CA LEU A 130 8.91 13.13 -2.56
C LEU A 130 10.44 13.22 -2.54
N ASP A 131 11.00 14.42 -2.74
CA ASP A 131 12.46 14.64 -2.60
C ASP A 131 12.92 14.45 -1.14
N TRP A 132 12.15 14.90 -0.15
CA TRP A 132 12.44 14.57 1.26
C TRP A 132 12.49 13.06 1.52
N LEU A 133 11.58 12.30 0.92
CA LEU A 133 11.55 10.87 1.07
C LEU A 133 12.75 10.17 0.40
N VAL A 134 13.29 10.71 -0.70
CA VAL A 134 14.55 10.22 -1.29
C VAL A 134 15.66 10.28 -0.25
N ASP A 135 15.82 11.40 0.44
CA ASP A 135 16.83 11.55 1.49
C ASP A 135 16.53 10.69 2.72
N MET A 136 15.28 10.73 3.20
CA MET A 136 14.86 10.01 4.42
C MET A 136 15.06 8.50 4.31
N LEU A 137 14.77 7.93 3.14
CA LEU A 137 14.88 6.49 2.85
C LEU A 137 16.24 6.11 2.27
N ALA A 138 17.14 7.08 2.03
CA ALA A 138 18.41 6.91 1.33
C ALA A 138 18.24 6.23 -0.05
N LEU A 139 17.23 6.66 -0.79
CA LEU A 139 17.01 6.23 -2.17
C LEU A 139 18.04 6.88 -3.11
N PRO A 140 18.24 6.31 -4.31
CA PRO A 140 19.15 6.87 -5.31
C PRO A 140 18.83 8.32 -5.65
N ALA A 141 19.85 9.16 -5.82
CA ALA A 141 19.71 10.58 -6.19
C ALA A 141 19.00 10.77 -7.55
N GLU A 142 19.05 9.78 -8.42
CA GLU A 142 18.36 9.76 -9.70
C GLU A 142 16.83 9.75 -9.56
N PHE A 143 16.30 9.38 -8.39
CA PHE A 143 14.87 9.46 -8.08
C PHE A 143 14.44 10.84 -7.57
N ALA A 144 15.37 11.75 -7.33
CA ALA A 144 15.04 13.11 -6.98
C ALA A 144 14.57 13.92 -8.21
N SER A 145 13.71 14.92 -7.96
CA SER A 145 13.15 15.78 -9.02
C SER A 145 14.20 16.61 -9.75
N SER A 146 15.33 16.89 -9.10
CA SER A 146 16.49 17.60 -9.67
C SER A 146 17.27 16.78 -10.69
N GLY A 147 17.07 15.46 -10.72
CA GLY A 147 17.71 14.53 -11.64
C GLY A 147 16.87 14.22 -12.90
N PRO A 148 17.25 13.19 -13.66
CA PRO A 148 16.51 12.73 -14.85
C PRO A 148 15.21 11.99 -14.50
N GLY A 149 15.11 11.49 -13.28
CA GLY A 149 13.96 10.78 -12.74
C GLY A 149 13.02 11.67 -11.94
N GLY A 150 12.38 11.08 -10.95
CA GLY A 150 11.48 11.76 -10.02
C GLY A 150 10.45 10.81 -9.45
N GLY A 151 9.63 11.34 -8.54
CA GLY A 151 8.52 10.61 -7.92
C GLY A 151 7.16 11.20 -8.25
N VAL A 152 6.11 10.40 -8.03
CA VAL A 152 4.70 10.79 -8.07
C VAL A 152 3.93 10.02 -7.00
N ILE A 153 2.94 10.65 -6.35
CA ILE A 153 2.07 9.95 -5.40
C ILE A 153 0.89 9.33 -6.16
N GLN A 154 0.88 8.00 -6.21
CA GLN A 154 -0.19 7.17 -6.73
C GLN A 154 -1.23 6.85 -5.63
N ASP A 155 -2.34 6.18 -6.00
CA ASP A 155 -3.28 5.62 -5.03
C ASP A 155 -2.68 4.40 -4.30
N THR A 156 -2.19 3.43 -5.05
CA THR A 156 -1.67 2.16 -4.50
C THR A 156 -0.48 1.65 -5.32
N ALA A 157 0.33 0.78 -4.72
CA ALA A 157 1.41 0.07 -5.41
C ALA A 157 0.91 -0.75 -6.63
N SER A 158 -0.38 -1.09 -6.70
CA SER A 158 -0.95 -1.73 -7.89
C SER A 158 -0.93 -0.81 -9.10
N SER A 159 -1.23 0.48 -8.92
CA SER A 159 -1.12 1.50 -9.98
C SER A 159 0.32 1.77 -10.34
N SER A 160 1.21 1.83 -9.36
CA SER A 160 2.66 2.02 -9.58
C SER A 160 3.27 0.87 -10.37
N SER A 161 2.97 -0.38 -10.00
CA SER A 161 3.42 -1.57 -10.74
C SER A 161 2.87 -1.59 -12.18
N LEU A 162 1.62 -1.17 -12.38
CA LEU A 162 1.04 -1.05 -13.73
C LEU A 162 1.77 0.04 -14.53
N CYS A 163 1.99 1.22 -13.98
CA CYS A 163 2.71 2.30 -14.64
C CYS A 163 4.15 1.89 -14.99
N ALA A 164 4.86 1.22 -14.07
CA ALA A 164 6.20 0.68 -14.33
C ALA A 164 6.19 -0.34 -15.48
N LEU A 165 5.23 -1.26 -15.48
CA LEU A 165 5.09 -2.28 -16.52
C LEU A 165 4.77 -1.64 -17.89
N LEU A 166 3.91 -0.62 -17.92
CA LEU A 166 3.59 0.12 -19.18
C LEU A 166 4.81 0.90 -19.68
N ALA A 167 5.54 1.60 -18.81
CA ALA A 167 6.77 2.30 -19.19
C ALA A 167 7.83 1.33 -19.74
N ALA A 168 8.01 0.19 -19.09
CA ALA A 168 8.90 -0.87 -19.54
C ALA A 168 8.50 -1.45 -20.89
N ARG A 169 7.19 -1.70 -21.07
CA ARG A 169 6.62 -2.20 -22.34
C ARG A 169 6.91 -1.25 -23.50
N GLU A 170 6.63 0.03 -23.29
CA GLU A 170 6.86 1.04 -24.33
C GLU A 170 8.35 1.29 -24.59
N ARG A 171 9.20 1.20 -23.57
CA ARG A 171 10.66 1.23 -23.75
C ARG A 171 11.13 0.06 -24.62
N ALA A 172 10.65 -1.14 -24.35
CA ALA A 172 11.06 -2.37 -25.06
C ALA A 172 10.55 -2.43 -26.50
N THR A 173 9.43 -1.78 -26.82
CA THR A 173 8.81 -1.79 -28.15
C THR A 173 8.98 -0.48 -28.91
N ASN A 174 9.73 0.47 -28.36
CA ASN A 174 9.88 1.82 -28.93
C ASN A 174 8.52 2.47 -29.26
N LEU A 175 7.57 2.41 -28.32
CA LEU A 175 6.21 2.94 -28.39
C LEU A 175 5.25 2.24 -29.37
N LEU A 176 5.68 1.18 -30.04
CA LEU A 176 4.83 0.47 -31.01
C LEU A 176 3.60 -0.17 -30.35
N THR A 177 3.72 -0.57 -29.08
CA THR A 177 2.57 -1.21 -28.41
C THR A 177 1.45 -0.22 -28.11
N ASN A 178 1.75 1.04 -27.85
CA ASN A 178 0.73 2.09 -27.72
C ASN A 178 -0.02 2.35 -29.03
N GLU A 179 0.62 2.13 -30.18
CA GLU A 179 0.02 2.33 -31.51
C GLU A 179 -0.71 1.09 -32.02
N GLN A 180 -0.14 -0.11 -31.83
CA GLN A 180 -0.55 -1.32 -32.53
C GLN A 180 -1.07 -2.43 -31.60
N GLY A 181 -0.94 -2.26 -30.26
CA GLY A 181 -1.26 -3.30 -29.30
C GLY A 181 -0.12 -4.33 -29.12
N CYS A 182 -0.33 -5.31 -28.25
CA CYS A 182 0.65 -6.36 -27.95
C CYS A 182 0.55 -7.51 -28.97
N ASP A 183 1.69 -8.00 -29.42
CA ASP A 183 1.82 -9.14 -30.35
C ASP A 183 1.99 -10.50 -29.67
N GLY A 184 1.92 -10.56 -28.34
CA GLY A 184 2.03 -11.79 -27.54
C GLY A 184 3.46 -12.30 -27.33
N ARG A 185 4.50 -11.57 -27.77
CA ARG A 185 5.92 -11.96 -27.55
C ARG A 185 6.49 -11.45 -26.26
N LEU A 186 6.00 -10.35 -25.71
CA LEU A 186 6.53 -9.72 -24.49
C LEU A 186 6.34 -10.61 -23.26
N VAL A 187 7.41 -10.76 -22.46
CA VAL A 187 7.42 -11.59 -21.24
C VAL A 187 7.99 -10.79 -20.07
N ALA A 188 7.24 -10.82 -18.96
CA ALA A 188 7.63 -10.21 -17.69
C ALA A 188 7.92 -11.28 -16.62
N TYR A 189 8.68 -10.93 -15.59
CA TYR A 189 9.13 -11.85 -14.54
C TYR A 189 8.86 -11.28 -13.16
N THR A 190 8.55 -12.17 -12.22
CA THR A 190 8.44 -11.89 -10.79
C THR A 190 8.66 -13.18 -9.99
N SER A 191 8.65 -13.13 -8.65
CA SER A 191 8.73 -14.36 -7.85
C SER A 191 7.38 -15.01 -7.62
N THR A 192 7.36 -16.29 -7.22
CA THR A 192 6.15 -16.99 -6.77
C THR A 192 5.53 -16.36 -5.50
N GLN A 193 6.28 -15.50 -4.81
CA GLN A 193 5.85 -14.79 -3.60
C GLN A 193 5.39 -13.35 -3.85
N ALA A 194 5.46 -12.86 -5.09
CA ALA A 194 5.06 -11.52 -5.45
C ALA A 194 3.56 -11.27 -5.24
N HIS A 195 3.19 -10.04 -5.04
CA HIS A 195 1.80 -9.64 -4.89
C HIS A 195 1.03 -9.82 -6.21
N SER A 196 -0.24 -10.24 -6.11
CA SER A 196 -1.13 -10.48 -7.25
C SER A 196 -1.42 -9.26 -8.14
N SER A 197 -1.03 -8.05 -7.69
CA SER A 197 -1.11 -6.82 -8.50
C SER A 197 -0.34 -6.91 -9.81
N LEU A 198 0.79 -7.63 -9.84
CA LEU A 198 1.57 -7.83 -11.07
C LEU A 198 0.86 -8.69 -12.09
N GLU A 199 0.18 -9.77 -11.65
CA GLU A 199 -0.65 -10.55 -12.56
C GLU A 199 -1.81 -9.71 -13.11
N LYS A 200 -2.46 -8.92 -12.27
CA LYS A 200 -3.49 -7.99 -12.70
C LYS A 200 -2.93 -6.95 -13.66
N ALA A 201 -1.76 -6.36 -13.38
CA ALA A 201 -1.09 -5.41 -14.27
C ALA A 201 -0.77 -6.03 -15.63
N ALA A 202 -0.26 -7.26 -15.67
CA ALA A 202 0.04 -7.97 -16.92
C ALA A 202 -1.23 -8.21 -17.76
N LYS A 203 -2.36 -8.55 -17.12
CA LYS A 203 -3.67 -8.68 -17.80
C LYS A 203 -4.15 -7.36 -18.37
N ILE A 204 -4.11 -6.28 -17.58
CA ILE A 204 -4.56 -4.94 -17.99
C ILE A 204 -3.67 -4.39 -19.12
N ALA A 205 -2.35 -4.57 -19.02
CA ALA A 205 -1.38 -4.11 -20.01
C ALA A 205 -1.40 -4.91 -21.33
N GLY A 206 -2.24 -5.93 -21.45
CA GLY A 206 -2.34 -6.77 -22.65
C GLY A 206 -1.18 -7.76 -22.83
N ILE A 207 -0.34 -7.94 -21.81
CA ILE A 207 0.75 -8.93 -21.79
C ILE A 207 0.16 -10.35 -21.65
N GLY A 208 -0.88 -10.49 -20.84
CA GLY A 208 -1.52 -11.75 -20.51
C GLY A 208 -0.81 -12.50 -19.39
N SER A 209 -1.57 -13.20 -18.53
CA SER A 209 -1.04 -13.94 -17.38
C SER A 209 -0.06 -15.06 -17.78
N ALA A 210 -0.27 -15.66 -18.94
CA ALA A 210 0.64 -16.70 -19.46
C ALA A 210 2.05 -16.19 -19.80
N ASN A 211 2.21 -14.88 -19.98
CA ASN A 211 3.50 -14.22 -20.25
C ASN A 211 4.09 -13.52 -19.01
N LEU A 212 3.49 -13.67 -17.83
CA LEU A 212 4.13 -13.36 -16.56
C LEU A 212 4.72 -14.64 -15.98
N ARG A 213 6.05 -14.71 -15.87
CA ARG A 213 6.76 -15.86 -15.31
C ARG A 213 6.95 -15.67 -13.82
N ALA A 214 6.45 -16.60 -13.02
CA ALA A 214 6.72 -16.69 -11.59
C ALA A 214 8.00 -17.53 -11.39
N ILE A 215 9.04 -16.89 -10.87
CA ILE A 215 10.34 -17.51 -10.59
C ILE A 215 10.29 -18.12 -9.19
N GLU A 216 10.81 -19.34 -9.08
CA GLU A 216 10.88 -20.04 -7.80
C GLU A 216 11.81 -19.31 -6.81
N VAL A 217 11.52 -19.54 -5.53
CA VAL A 217 12.19 -18.91 -4.39
C VAL A 217 13.11 -19.91 -3.67
N ASP A 218 13.98 -19.38 -2.83
CA ASP A 218 14.83 -20.17 -1.93
C ASP A 218 14.09 -20.55 -0.63
N GLU A 219 14.83 -21.12 0.33
CA GLU A 219 14.31 -21.51 1.65
C GLU A 219 13.87 -20.31 2.51
N SER A 220 14.35 -19.10 2.18
CA SER A 220 13.94 -17.85 2.81
C SER A 220 12.77 -17.17 2.08
N PHE A 221 12.23 -17.81 1.04
CA PHE A 221 11.17 -17.31 0.16
C PHE A 221 11.57 -16.09 -0.67
N ALA A 222 12.87 -15.88 -0.91
CA ALA A 222 13.42 -14.87 -1.79
C ALA A 222 13.60 -15.40 -3.22
N MET A 223 13.41 -14.57 -4.25
CA MET A 223 13.60 -14.94 -5.65
C MET A 223 15.01 -15.47 -5.90
N ARG A 224 15.12 -16.52 -6.70
CA ARG A 224 16.38 -17.14 -7.11
C ARG A 224 16.89 -16.54 -8.43
N PRO A 225 17.94 -15.67 -8.41
CA PRO A 225 18.43 -14.97 -9.61
C PRO A 225 18.94 -15.91 -10.72
N GLU A 226 19.52 -17.05 -10.35
CA GLU A 226 19.99 -18.04 -11.30
C GLU A 226 18.82 -18.70 -12.08
N LEU A 227 17.65 -18.88 -11.44
CA LEU A 227 16.47 -19.38 -12.11
C LEU A 227 15.83 -18.32 -13.00
N LEU A 228 15.89 -17.04 -12.60
CA LEU A 228 15.49 -15.92 -13.45
C LEU A 228 16.31 -15.90 -14.73
N SER A 229 17.64 -15.93 -14.63
CA SER A 229 18.54 -15.93 -15.80
C SER A 229 18.25 -17.13 -16.72
N ALA A 230 18.11 -18.33 -16.16
CA ALA A 230 17.78 -19.54 -16.93
C ALA A 230 16.42 -19.43 -17.63
N GLN A 231 15.40 -18.82 -16.98
CA GLN A 231 14.08 -18.64 -17.59
C GLN A 231 14.13 -17.62 -18.73
N ILE A 232 14.86 -16.52 -18.57
CA ILE A 232 15.07 -15.51 -19.62
C ILE A 232 15.70 -16.15 -20.86
N ALA A 233 16.74 -16.97 -20.66
CA ALA A 233 17.42 -17.67 -21.77
C ALA A 233 16.43 -18.60 -22.52
N ARG A 234 15.61 -19.37 -21.79
CA ARG A 234 14.57 -20.22 -22.38
C ARG A 234 13.53 -19.43 -23.18
N ASP A 235 13.03 -18.32 -22.62
CA ASP A 235 12.03 -17.50 -23.29
C ASP A 235 12.61 -16.87 -24.58
N ARG A 236 13.86 -16.41 -24.57
CA ARG A 236 14.55 -15.91 -25.79
C ARG A 236 14.72 -16.98 -26.86
N ALA A 237 15.13 -18.18 -26.47
CA ALA A 237 15.25 -19.30 -27.39
C ALA A 237 13.90 -19.67 -28.03
N ASN A 238 12.78 -19.41 -27.37
CA ASN A 238 11.43 -19.59 -27.87
C ASN A 238 10.84 -18.36 -28.59
N GLY A 239 11.69 -17.40 -29.00
CA GLY A 239 11.27 -16.23 -29.75
C GLY A 239 10.49 -15.18 -28.95
N LYS A 240 10.53 -15.25 -27.62
CA LYS A 240 9.92 -14.26 -26.74
C LYS A 240 10.85 -13.07 -26.51
N THR A 241 10.28 -11.97 -26.06
CA THR A 241 10.98 -10.71 -25.78
C THR A 241 10.86 -10.40 -24.26
N PRO A 242 11.84 -10.83 -23.44
CA PRO A 242 11.94 -10.39 -22.05
C PRO A 242 12.09 -8.88 -21.95
N PHE A 243 11.30 -8.21 -21.08
CA PHE A 243 11.33 -6.75 -20.99
C PHE A 243 11.25 -6.19 -19.56
N PHE A 244 10.75 -6.95 -18.60
CA PHE A 244 10.45 -6.45 -17.26
C PHE A 244 10.70 -7.53 -16.21
N VAL A 245 11.24 -7.14 -15.06
CA VAL A 245 11.27 -7.95 -13.84
C VAL A 245 10.86 -7.10 -12.64
N CYS A 246 10.09 -7.69 -11.73
CA CYS A 246 9.78 -7.09 -10.44
C CYS A 246 10.44 -7.91 -9.33
N ALA A 247 11.31 -7.25 -8.55
CA ALA A 247 11.82 -7.72 -7.28
C ALA A 247 10.98 -7.13 -6.14
N THR A 248 10.81 -7.86 -5.05
CA THR A 248 9.98 -7.43 -3.91
C THR A 248 10.83 -7.28 -2.64
N ILE A 249 10.74 -6.12 -2.00
CA ILE A 249 11.28 -5.89 -0.65
C ILE A 249 10.12 -6.01 0.34
N GLY A 250 10.02 -7.17 0.98
CA GLY A 250 8.93 -7.51 1.89
C GLY A 250 7.73 -8.13 1.19
N THR A 251 7.88 -9.37 0.72
CA THR A 251 6.81 -10.12 0.05
C THR A 251 5.56 -10.24 0.90
N THR A 252 4.40 -10.27 0.25
CA THR A 252 3.10 -10.27 0.95
C THR A 252 2.93 -11.47 1.87
N SER A 253 3.40 -12.64 1.48
CA SER A 253 3.21 -13.87 2.26
C SER A 253 4.11 -13.96 3.49
N SER A 254 5.43 -13.71 3.32
CA SER A 254 6.46 -14.00 4.33
C SER A 254 7.30 -12.80 4.75
N ASN A 255 7.13 -11.65 4.10
CA ASN A 255 8.01 -10.48 4.23
C ASN A 255 9.46 -10.77 3.78
N ALA A 256 9.67 -11.75 2.90
CA ALA A 256 10.98 -12.05 2.32
C ALA A 256 11.51 -10.86 1.53
N ILE A 257 12.83 -10.77 1.46
CA ILE A 257 13.55 -9.72 0.75
C ILE A 257 14.23 -10.35 -0.46
N ASP A 258 13.80 -10.00 -1.65
CA ASP A 258 14.44 -10.46 -2.88
C ASP A 258 15.86 -9.86 -3.00
N PRO A 259 16.85 -10.60 -3.53
CA PRO A 259 18.23 -10.11 -3.70
C PRO A 259 18.31 -9.14 -4.88
N VAL A 260 17.93 -7.87 -4.62
CA VAL A 260 17.75 -6.84 -5.66
C VAL A 260 19.03 -6.62 -6.46
N ARG A 261 20.20 -6.65 -5.83
CA ARG A 261 21.50 -6.45 -6.49
C ARG A 261 21.80 -7.52 -7.52
N GLU A 262 21.58 -8.79 -7.19
CA GLU A 262 21.78 -9.93 -8.08
C GLU A 262 20.75 -9.95 -9.21
N ILE A 263 19.49 -9.64 -8.90
CA ILE A 263 18.42 -9.49 -9.90
C ILE A 263 18.74 -8.33 -10.85
N ALA A 264 19.28 -7.22 -10.34
CA ALA A 264 19.72 -6.08 -11.16
C ALA A 264 20.85 -6.45 -12.13
N ALA A 265 21.79 -7.31 -11.70
CA ALA A 265 22.84 -7.79 -12.57
C ALA A 265 22.26 -8.57 -13.76
N VAL A 266 21.34 -9.51 -13.50
CA VAL A 266 20.62 -10.26 -14.55
C VAL A 266 19.80 -9.31 -15.44
N SER A 267 19.09 -8.35 -14.84
CA SER A 267 18.26 -7.38 -15.58
C SER A 267 19.11 -6.54 -16.55
N ARG A 268 20.26 -6.08 -16.09
CA ARG A 268 21.19 -5.27 -16.90
C ARG A 268 21.78 -6.08 -18.06
N GLU A 269 22.22 -7.33 -17.81
CA GLU A 269 22.74 -8.23 -18.84
C GLU A 269 21.75 -8.44 -19.97
N HIS A 270 20.47 -8.50 -19.62
CA HIS A 270 19.41 -8.78 -20.57
C HIS A 270 18.61 -7.55 -21.04
N GLY A 271 18.93 -6.35 -20.54
CA GLY A 271 18.25 -5.09 -20.92
C GLY A 271 16.79 -4.98 -20.43
N LEU A 272 16.46 -5.64 -19.31
CA LEU A 272 15.13 -5.58 -18.72
C LEU A 272 14.97 -4.32 -17.87
N TRP A 273 13.71 -3.88 -17.74
CA TRP A 273 13.32 -2.91 -16.70
C TRP A 273 13.22 -3.60 -15.35
N LEU A 274 13.95 -3.10 -14.38
CA LEU A 274 13.85 -3.57 -12.99
C LEU A 274 12.92 -2.63 -12.20
N HIS A 275 11.79 -3.16 -11.76
CA HIS A 275 10.91 -2.51 -10.79
C HIS A 275 11.11 -3.13 -9.41
N VAL A 276 11.19 -2.30 -8.37
CA VAL A 276 11.25 -2.77 -6.98
C VAL A 276 9.95 -2.42 -6.28
N ASP A 277 9.16 -3.44 -5.94
CA ASP A 277 7.97 -3.32 -5.11
C ASP A 277 8.37 -3.43 -3.64
N ALA A 278 8.44 -2.30 -2.96
CA ALA A 278 8.68 -2.19 -1.52
C ALA A 278 7.42 -1.69 -0.78
N ALA A 279 6.24 -2.03 -1.27
CA ALA A 279 4.95 -1.49 -0.82
C ALA A 279 4.78 -1.47 0.69
N MET A 280 5.20 -2.51 1.41
CA MET A 280 5.17 -2.55 2.88
C MET A 280 6.50 -2.13 3.48
N SER A 281 7.57 -2.80 3.10
CA SER A 281 8.85 -2.74 3.82
C SER A 281 9.73 -1.58 3.39
N GLY A 282 9.33 -0.80 2.38
CA GLY A 282 10.03 0.42 1.99
C GLY A 282 10.16 1.42 3.14
N THR A 283 9.16 1.49 4.02
CA THR A 283 9.20 2.33 5.23
C THR A 283 10.36 1.97 6.18
N ALA A 284 10.83 0.72 6.19
CA ALA A 284 11.93 0.30 7.05
C ALA A 284 13.24 1.05 6.76
N ALA A 285 13.47 1.50 5.53
CA ALA A 285 14.66 2.25 5.14
C ALA A 285 14.81 3.62 5.83
N LEU A 286 13.76 4.12 6.48
CA LEU A 286 13.85 5.25 7.43
C LEU A 286 14.94 4.99 8.48
N CYS A 287 15.05 3.75 8.97
CA CYS A 287 16.00 3.32 9.97
C CYS A 287 17.30 2.84 9.29
N PRO A 288 18.45 3.48 9.57
CA PRO A 288 19.72 3.11 8.92
C PRO A 288 20.07 1.62 9.05
N GLU A 289 19.75 1.01 10.20
CA GLU A 289 20.01 -0.39 10.50
C GLU A 289 19.18 -1.38 9.67
N PHE A 290 18.11 -0.93 9.02
CA PHE A 290 17.28 -1.78 8.14
C PHE A 290 17.52 -1.52 6.65
N ARG A 291 18.43 -0.62 6.29
CA ARG A 291 18.75 -0.28 4.89
C ARG A 291 19.39 -1.42 4.10
N TRP A 292 19.88 -2.45 4.78
CA TRP A 292 20.33 -3.67 4.12
C TRP A 292 19.25 -4.32 3.25
N THR A 293 17.97 -4.11 3.58
CA THR A 293 16.82 -4.58 2.79
C THR A 293 16.74 -3.92 1.40
N HIS A 294 17.41 -2.79 1.23
CA HIS A 294 17.41 -1.98 0.01
C HIS A 294 18.73 -2.08 -0.77
N ASP A 295 19.58 -3.06 -0.43
CA ASP A 295 20.82 -3.28 -1.19
C ASP A 295 20.51 -3.58 -2.66
N GLY A 296 21.06 -2.78 -3.57
CA GLY A 296 20.82 -2.87 -5.02
C GLY A 296 19.70 -1.99 -5.57
N VAL A 297 18.94 -1.26 -4.73
CA VAL A 297 17.86 -0.35 -5.19
C VAL A 297 18.41 0.78 -6.07
N GLU A 298 19.69 1.16 -5.89
CA GLU A 298 20.36 2.14 -6.74
C GLU A 298 20.52 1.68 -8.21
N LEU A 299 20.22 0.42 -8.49
CA LEU A 299 20.27 -0.17 -9.83
C LEU A 299 18.88 -0.30 -10.48
N ALA A 300 17.80 0.00 -9.74
CA ALA A 300 16.43 -0.13 -10.21
C ALA A 300 16.04 0.98 -11.20
N ASP A 301 15.21 0.66 -12.17
CA ASP A 301 14.57 1.63 -13.08
C ASP A 301 13.38 2.33 -12.40
N SER A 302 12.69 1.64 -11.50
CA SER A 302 11.57 2.19 -10.73
C SER A 302 11.43 1.51 -9.37
N TYR A 303 10.81 2.24 -8.44
CA TYR A 303 10.61 1.83 -7.05
C TYR A 303 9.27 2.34 -6.54
N CYS A 304 8.57 1.58 -5.69
CA CYS A 304 7.41 2.10 -4.99
C CYS A 304 7.36 1.64 -3.53
N PHE A 305 6.74 2.47 -2.67
CA PHE A 305 6.37 2.08 -1.32
C PHE A 305 5.11 2.82 -0.86
N ASN A 306 4.38 2.23 0.11
CA ASN A 306 3.10 2.74 0.57
C ASN A 306 3.20 3.42 1.94
N PRO A 307 3.27 4.76 2.05
CA PRO A 307 3.10 5.44 3.32
C PRO A 307 1.81 5.05 4.05
N HIS A 308 0.74 4.70 3.32
CA HIS A 308 -0.53 4.26 3.89
C HIS A 308 -0.51 2.86 4.53
N LYS A 309 0.60 2.09 4.41
CA LYS A 309 0.74 0.81 5.10
C LYS A 309 1.44 0.96 6.44
N TRP A 310 2.68 1.48 6.46
CA TRP A 310 3.50 1.48 7.66
C TRP A 310 4.12 2.84 8.02
N MET A 311 3.62 3.93 7.43
CA MET A 311 4.13 5.29 7.68
C MET A 311 3.02 6.26 8.14
N PHE A 312 2.06 5.78 8.94
CA PHE A 312 1.03 6.57 9.64
C PHE A 312 0.21 7.53 8.77
N THR A 313 0.15 7.26 7.47
CA THR A 313 -0.59 8.06 6.49
C THR A 313 -1.86 7.32 6.10
N ASN A 314 -3.03 7.93 6.30
CA ASN A 314 -4.30 7.29 5.97
C ASN A 314 -4.40 6.92 4.47
N PHE A 315 -5.11 5.82 4.19
CA PHE A 315 -5.37 5.33 2.84
C PHE A 315 -6.07 6.42 1.99
N ASP A 316 -5.66 6.72 0.72
CA ASP A 316 -4.63 6.07 -0.05
C ASP A 316 -3.41 6.99 -0.25
N CYS A 317 -2.21 6.42 -0.27
CA CYS A 317 -0.95 7.13 -0.54
C CYS A 317 0.16 6.12 -0.86
N ASP A 318 0.60 6.06 -2.10
CA ASP A 318 1.73 5.27 -2.58
C ASP A 318 2.72 6.19 -3.27
N CYS A 319 4.01 6.09 -2.94
CA CYS A 319 5.07 6.87 -3.55
C CYS A 319 5.76 6.02 -4.62
N PHE A 320 5.64 6.43 -5.87
CA PHE A 320 6.24 5.79 -7.03
C PHE A 320 7.35 6.64 -7.60
N TYR A 321 8.52 6.04 -7.82
CA TYR A 321 9.71 6.69 -8.36
C TYR A 321 10.17 6.01 -9.63
N VAL A 322 10.69 6.80 -10.55
CA VAL A 322 11.33 6.32 -11.78
C VAL A 322 12.68 7.01 -12.00
N ARG A 323 13.65 6.26 -12.50
CA ARG A 323 14.99 6.77 -12.85
C ARG A 323 14.97 7.65 -14.09
N ASP A 324 14.07 7.37 -15.03
CA ASP A 324 13.85 8.12 -16.29
C ASP A 324 12.38 8.53 -16.39
N ARG A 325 12.08 9.78 -15.99
CA ARG A 325 10.72 10.34 -16.11
C ARG A 325 10.25 10.43 -17.54
N ALA A 326 11.17 10.64 -18.50
CA ALA A 326 10.79 10.78 -19.89
C ALA A 326 10.24 9.46 -20.47
N ALA A 327 10.76 8.30 -20.03
CA ALA A 327 10.22 7.01 -20.42
C ALA A 327 8.79 6.81 -19.92
N LEU A 328 8.51 7.18 -18.66
CA LEU A 328 7.17 7.10 -18.06
C LEU A 328 6.19 8.05 -18.78
N ILE A 329 6.57 9.30 -18.94
CA ILE A 329 5.72 10.32 -19.58
C ILE A 329 5.40 9.92 -21.02
N ARG A 330 6.39 9.49 -21.82
CA ARG A 330 6.14 9.03 -23.20
C ARG A 330 5.16 7.86 -23.28
N ALA A 331 5.17 6.98 -22.30
CA ALA A 331 4.28 5.82 -22.27
C ALA A 331 2.82 6.19 -21.92
N LEU A 332 2.60 7.23 -21.10
CA LEU A 332 1.30 7.53 -20.51
C LEU A 332 0.67 8.84 -21.00
N SER A 333 1.46 9.78 -21.54
CA SER A 333 0.98 11.11 -21.87
C SER A 333 0.05 11.10 -23.08
N VAL A 334 -1.08 11.79 -22.93
CA VAL A 334 -1.97 12.21 -24.00
C VAL A 334 -2.24 13.70 -23.81
N LEU A 335 -1.88 14.53 -24.80
CA LEU A 335 -1.99 15.99 -24.71
C LEU A 335 -3.11 16.55 -25.60
N PRO A 336 -4.38 16.47 -25.17
CA PRO A 336 -5.49 17.11 -25.90
C PRO A 336 -5.40 18.64 -25.78
N GLU A 337 -5.99 19.35 -26.74
CA GLU A 337 -5.87 20.82 -26.88
C GLU A 337 -6.28 21.59 -25.60
N TYR A 338 -7.36 21.18 -24.93
CA TYR A 338 -7.87 21.87 -23.74
C TYR A 338 -6.95 21.79 -22.50
N LEU A 339 -5.93 20.94 -22.54
CA LEU A 339 -4.93 20.80 -21.45
C LEU A 339 -3.62 21.54 -21.75
N ARG A 340 -3.48 22.14 -22.95
CA ARG A 340 -2.32 22.94 -23.29
C ARG A 340 -2.34 24.26 -22.54
N ASN A 341 -1.20 24.64 -21.95
CA ASN A 341 -1.01 25.93 -21.30
C ASN A 341 0.47 26.31 -21.35
N ARG A 342 0.74 27.61 -21.18
CA ARG A 342 2.10 28.17 -21.32
C ARG A 342 3.12 27.55 -20.37
N ALA A 343 2.72 27.21 -19.16
CA ALA A 343 3.62 26.62 -18.17
C ALA A 343 4.04 25.20 -18.59
N THR A 344 3.10 24.38 -19.04
CA THR A 344 3.38 23.02 -19.56
C THR A 344 4.26 23.12 -20.82
N GLU A 345 3.94 23.97 -21.77
CA GLU A 345 4.68 24.12 -23.04
C GLU A 345 6.11 24.63 -22.85
N SER A 346 6.37 25.38 -21.79
CA SER A 346 7.72 25.85 -21.46
C SER A 346 8.66 24.75 -20.93
N GLY A 347 8.10 23.58 -20.52
CA GLY A 347 8.86 22.52 -19.88
C GLY A 347 9.39 22.86 -18.47
N ALA A 348 8.96 23.99 -17.89
CA ALA A 348 9.43 24.50 -16.61
C ALA A 348 8.71 23.88 -15.40
N VAL A 349 7.61 23.15 -15.63
CA VAL A 349 6.76 22.61 -14.57
C VAL A 349 6.53 21.10 -14.77
N ILE A 350 6.15 20.44 -13.68
CA ILE A 350 5.72 19.04 -13.71
C ILE A 350 4.18 19.02 -13.79
N ASP A 351 3.64 18.25 -14.72
CA ASP A 351 2.21 17.95 -14.79
C ASP A 351 2.01 16.47 -14.46
N TYR A 352 1.64 16.17 -13.20
CA TYR A 352 1.56 14.81 -12.69
C TYR A 352 0.49 13.93 -13.34
N ARG A 353 -0.47 14.50 -14.10
CA ARG A 353 -1.42 13.72 -14.92
C ARG A 353 -0.72 12.77 -15.90
N ASP A 354 0.48 13.16 -16.37
CA ASP A 354 1.25 12.38 -17.34
C ASP A 354 2.12 11.28 -16.68
N TRP A 355 2.06 11.17 -15.34
CA TRP A 355 2.82 10.21 -14.56
C TRP A 355 1.97 9.07 -13.98
N GLN A 356 0.69 9.02 -14.30
CA GLN A 356 -0.31 8.11 -13.75
C GLN A 356 -1.42 7.80 -14.77
N ILE A 357 -2.31 6.84 -14.42
CA ILE A 357 -3.44 6.48 -15.27
C ILE A 357 -4.58 7.50 -15.17
N PRO A 358 -5.08 7.90 -13.99
CA PRO A 358 -6.18 8.86 -13.89
C PRO A 358 -5.75 10.29 -14.24
N LEU A 359 -6.62 11.03 -14.91
CA LEU A 359 -6.41 12.47 -15.11
C LEU A 359 -6.54 13.23 -13.81
N GLY A 360 -7.64 13.02 -13.09
CA GLY A 360 -7.92 13.71 -11.83
C GLY A 360 -7.01 13.23 -10.68
N ARG A 361 -6.57 14.16 -9.83
CA ARG A 361 -5.66 13.87 -8.72
C ARG A 361 -6.08 14.58 -7.44
N ARG A 362 -6.08 13.82 -6.33
CA ARG A 362 -6.27 14.35 -4.97
C ARG A 362 -4.98 15.00 -4.48
N PHE A 363 -5.07 15.91 -3.53
CA PHE A 363 -3.92 16.53 -2.88
C PHE A 363 -3.32 15.62 -1.79
N ARG A 364 -2.87 14.42 -2.16
CA ARG A 364 -2.34 13.39 -1.23
C ARG A 364 -1.08 13.83 -0.50
N ALA A 365 -0.25 14.67 -1.13
CA ALA A 365 0.96 15.18 -0.53
C ALA A 365 0.69 15.94 0.76
N LEU A 366 -0.45 16.60 0.92
CA LEU A 366 -0.75 17.41 2.08
C LEU A 366 -0.82 16.58 3.37
N LYS A 367 -1.51 15.44 3.37
CA LYS A 367 -1.57 14.56 4.53
C LYS A 367 -0.21 13.93 4.85
N LEU A 368 0.56 13.53 3.84
CA LEU A 368 1.91 13.00 4.01
C LEU A 368 2.86 14.06 4.59
N TRP A 369 2.75 15.30 4.15
CA TRP A 369 3.50 16.44 4.69
C TRP A 369 3.15 16.69 6.17
N PHE A 370 1.86 16.60 6.56
CA PHE A 370 1.43 16.68 7.96
C PHE A 370 2.07 15.58 8.81
N VAL A 371 2.07 14.33 8.32
CA VAL A 371 2.69 13.19 9.00
C VAL A 371 4.19 13.44 9.21
N ILE A 372 4.93 13.75 8.14
CA ILE A 372 6.38 13.95 8.21
C ILE A 372 6.72 15.11 9.16
N ARG A 373 5.97 16.21 9.10
CA ARG A 373 6.22 17.37 9.97
C ARG A 373 5.84 17.15 11.42
N HIS A 374 4.81 16.35 11.67
CA HIS A 374 4.36 16.06 13.03
C HIS A 374 5.32 15.11 13.76
N TYR A 375 5.66 14.00 13.13
CA TYR A 375 6.53 12.99 13.75
C TYR A 375 8.01 13.32 13.64
N GLY A 376 8.41 14.05 12.61
CA GLY A 376 9.81 14.16 12.20
C GLY A 376 10.38 12.79 11.78
N VAL A 377 11.60 12.78 11.29
CA VAL A 377 12.31 11.53 10.95
C VAL A 377 12.56 10.67 12.19
N GLU A 378 12.86 11.30 13.32
CA GLU A 378 13.12 10.63 14.60
C GLU A 378 11.88 9.87 15.10
N GLY A 379 10.72 10.53 15.14
CA GLY A 379 9.47 9.90 15.59
C GLY A 379 9.04 8.74 14.68
N LEU A 380 9.17 8.90 13.36
CA LEU A 380 8.89 7.82 12.42
C LEU A 380 9.82 6.62 12.63
N ARG A 381 11.12 6.85 12.81
CA ARG A 381 12.11 5.80 13.14
C ARG A 381 11.80 5.10 14.45
N HIS A 382 11.40 5.85 15.48
CA HIS A 382 11.02 5.29 16.77
C HIS A 382 9.92 4.25 16.63
N HIS A 383 8.84 4.58 15.93
CA HIS A 383 7.70 3.65 15.75
C HIS A 383 8.06 2.45 14.88
N VAL A 384 8.82 2.63 13.80
CA VAL A 384 9.28 1.51 12.97
C VAL A 384 10.12 0.53 13.78
N ARG A 385 11.10 1.03 14.56
CA ARG A 385 11.91 0.20 15.47
C ARG A 385 11.04 -0.56 16.46
N ARG A 386 10.10 0.16 17.09
CA ARG A 386 9.19 -0.44 18.07
C ARG A 386 8.39 -1.60 17.50
N HIS A 387 7.84 -1.45 16.30
CA HIS A 387 7.10 -2.53 15.65
C HIS A 387 7.99 -3.74 15.32
N VAL A 388 9.22 -3.51 14.89
CA VAL A 388 10.20 -4.60 14.65
C VAL A 388 10.59 -5.28 15.97
N GLU A 389 10.85 -4.52 17.03
CA GLU A 389 11.15 -5.06 18.37
C GLU A 389 10.01 -5.96 18.88
N LEU A 390 8.77 -5.51 18.78
CA LEU A 390 7.60 -6.29 19.16
C LEU A 390 7.47 -7.58 18.33
N ALA A 391 7.75 -7.53 17.03
CA ALA A 391 7.74 -8.71 16.18
C ALA A 391 8.84 -9.70 16.53
N GLN A 392 10.05 -9.22 16.84
CA GLN A 392 11.14 -10.08 17.28
C GLN A 392 10.86 -10.71 18.66
N GLN A 393 10.23 -9.95 19.54
CA GLN A 393 9.78 -10.48 20.84
C GLN A 393 8.74 -11.61 20.66
N PHE A 394 7.72 -11.39 19.81
CA PHE A 394 6.75 -12.43 19.47
C PHE A 394 7.43 -13.66 18.86
N ALA A 395 8.33 -13.45 17.90
CA ALA A 395 9.09 -14.54 17.28
C ALA A 395 9.94 -15.32 18.29
N SER A 396 10.47 -14.67 19.33
CA SER A 396 11.21 -15.34 20.39
C SER A 396 10.31 -16.25 21.22
N TRP A 397 9.08 -15.86 21.52
CA TRP A 397 8.11 -16.71 22.21
C TRP A 397 7.69 -17.91 21.38
N VAL A 398 7.46 -17.72 20.08
CA VAL A 398 7.17 -18.82 19.14
C VAL A 398 8.32 -19.85 19.13
N ARG A 399 9.60 -19.40 19.10
CA ARG A 399 10.77 -20.31 19.15
C ARG A 399 10.91 -21.06 20.46
N ALA A 400 10.50 -20.43 21.57
CA ALA A 400 10.60 -21.02 22.90
C ALA A 400 9.50 -22.06 23.19
N ASP A 401 8.38 -22.01 22.45
CA ASP A 401 7.26 -22.94 22.63
C ASP A 401 7.43 -24.17 21.72
N THR A 402 7.48 -25.37 22.33
CA THR A 402 7.71 -26.62 21.61
C THR A 402 6.57 -27.03 20.69
N SER A 403 5.37 -26.50 20.90
CA SER A 403 4.16 -26.78 20.10
C SER A 403 4.10 -25.98 18.82
N PHE A 404 4.88 -24.90 18.73
CA PHE A 404 4.89 -24.00 17.57
C PHE A 404 6.23 -24.01 16.84
N GLU A 405 6.25 -23.44 15.67
CA GLU A 405 7.45 -23.19 14.86
C GLU A 405 7.31 -21.92 14.06
N LEU A 406 8.42 -21.25 13.76
CA LEU A 406 8.47 -20.22 12.72
C LEU A 406 8.45 -20.91 11.35
N ALA A 407 7.59 -20.42 10.46
CA ALA A 407 7.47 -20.97 9.10
C ALA A 407 8.35 -20.24 8.07
N ALA A 408 8.82 -19.04 8.42
CA ALA A 408 9.76 -18.24 7.64
C ALA A 408 10.63 -17.37 8.57
N PRO A 409 11.82 -16.93 8.14
CA PRO A 409 12.59 -15.90 8.85
C PRO A 409 11.75 -14.60 8.98
N PRO A 410 11.65 -13.97 10.16
CA PRO A 410 10.99 -12.69 10.35
C PRO A 410 12.01 -11.54 10.22
N PRO A 411 12.26 -10.97 9.01
CA PRO A 411 13.28 -9.95 8.83
C PRO A 411 12.90 -8.60 9.46
N LEU A 412 11.61 -8.31 9.56
CA LEU A 412 11.08 -7.04 10.06
C LEU A 412 9.87 -7.29 11.00
N ASN A 413 8.69 -6.76 10.65
CA ASN A 413 7.51 -6.69 11.52
C ASN A 413 6.40 -7.71 11.23
N LEU A 414 6.63 -8.66 10.32
CA LEU A 414 5.74 -9.78 10.06
C LEU A 414 6.36 -11.07 10.59
N VAL A 415 5.61 -11.83 11.40
CA VAL A 415 5.99 -13.15 11.88
C VAL A 415 5.07 -14.21 11.27
N CYS A 416 5.66 -15.13 10.51
CA CYS A 416 4.98 -16.31 9.96
C CYS A 416 5.25 -17.49 10.89
N PHE A 417 4.20 -18.07 11.45
CA PHE A 417 4.31 -19.15 12.44
C PHE A 417 3.20 -20.18 12.26
N ARG A 418 3.37 -21.34 12.88
CA ARG A 418 2.34 -22.39 12.86
C ARG A 418 2.44 -23.31 14.07
N HIS A 419 1.33 -23.89 14.46
CA HIS A 419 1.29 -25.01 15.38
C HIS A 419 1.69 -26.31 14.65
N ARG A 420 2.47 -27.16 15.32
CA ARG A 420 3.07 -28.37 14.72
C ARG A 420 2.07 -29.50 14.42
N SER A 421 0.85 -29.43 14.99
CA SER A 421 -0.22 -30.43 14.76
C SER A 421 -0.84 -30.40 13.35
N GLY A 422 -0.33 -29.57 12.44
CA GLY A 422 -0.73 -29.59 11.03
C GLY A 422 -1.74 -28.53 10.64
N ASP A 423 -2.15 -28.56 9.36
CA ASP A 423 -2.94 -27.50 8.73
C ASP A 423 -4.33 -27.34 9.35
N GLU A 424 -5.00 -28.45 9.67
CA GLU A 424 -6.35 -28.42 10.27
C GLU A 424 -6.34 -27.72 11.64
N ALA A 425 -5.34 -28.02 12.48
CA ALA A 425 -5.20 -27.36 13.79
C ALA A 425 -4.97 -25.86 13.61
N ASN A 426 -4.10 -25.45 12.69
CA ASN A 426 -3.83 -24.04 12.42
C ASN A 426 -5.07 -23.30 11.88
N GLN A 427 -5.84 -23.93 11.00
CA GLN A 427 -7.09 -23.36 10.51
C GLN A 427 -8.09 -23.15 11.67
N ARG A 428 -8.27 -24.17 12.51
CA ARG A 428 -9.19 -24.08 13.66
C ARG A 428 -8.77 -23.02 14.68
N ILE A 429 -7.45 -22.93 14.98
CA ILE A 429 -6.92 -21.88 15.85
C ILE A 429 -7.29 -20.50 15.30
N MET A 430 -6.99 -20.23 14.03
CA MET A 430 -7.28 -18.97 13.39
C MET A 430 -8.78 -18.64 13.38
N ASP A 431 -9.63 -19.61 13.01
CA ASP A 431 -11.07 -19.42 12.92
C ASP A 431 -11.68 -19.05 14.28
N ARG A 432 -11.24 -19.73 15.36
CA ARG A 432 -11.71 -19.44 16.72
C ARG A 432 -11.24 -18.07 17.22
N LEU A 433 -9.96 -17.73 16.99
CA LEU A 433 -9.43 -16.41 17.33
C LEU A 433 -10.18 -15.30 16.61
N ASN A 434 -10.41 -15.44 15.32
CA ASN A 434 -11.11 -14.44 14.51
C ASN A 434 -12.61 -14.33 14.91
N ALA A 435 -13.24 -15.45 15.27
CA ALA A 435 -14.62 -15.47 15.73
C ALA A 435 -14.80 -14.87 17.14
N SER A 436 -13.76 -14.86 17.98
CA SER A 436 -13.82 -14.25 19.32
C SER A 436 -13.99 -12.72 19.27
N GLY A 437 -13.49 -12.08 18.20
CA GLY A 437 -13.41 -10.63 18.09
C GLY A 437 -12.26 -9.99 18.86
N ASP A 438 -11.51 -10.73 19.67
CA ASP A 438 -10.42 -10.21 20.51
C ASP A 438 -9.21 -9.75 19.69
N LEU A 439 -8.96 -10.43 18.57
CA LEU A 439 -7.89 -10.12 17.64
C LEU A 439 -8.25 -10.61 16.22
N TYR A 440 -7.50 -10.15 15.23
CA TYR A 440 -7.67 -10.62 13.86
C TYR A 440 -6.33 -11.05 13.24
N LEU A 441 -6.26 -12.30 12.79
CA LEU A 441 -5.13 -12.89 12.07
C LEU A 441 -5.54 -13.32 10.66
N THR A 442 -4.56 -13.38 9.76
CA THR A 442 -4.70 -14.02 8.45
C THR A 442 -3.68 -15.15 8.30
N HIS A 443 -3.82 -15.90 7.20
CA HIS A 443 -2.91 -16.98 6.85
C HIS A 443 -2.33 -16.80 5.47
N THR A 444 -1.34 -17.62 5.17
CA THR A 444 -0.79 -17.86 3.84
C THR A 444 -0.43 -19.35 3.71
N ARG A 445 0.04 -19.75 2.53
CA ARG A 445 0.71 -21.03 2.34
C ARG A 445 2.17 -20.82 2.03
N LEU A 446 3.04 -21.45 2.83
CA LEU A 446 4.48 -21.47 2.62
C LEU A 446 4.93 -22.92 2.47
N GLY A 447 5.47 -23.27 1.29
CA GLY A 447 5.78 -24.67 0.97
C GLY A 447 4.57 -25.60 1.14
N ASP A 448 3.41 -25.21 0.63
CA ASP A 448 2.11 -25.89 0.72
C ASP A 448 1.54 -26.05 2.15
N ARG A 449 2.22 -25.56 3.18
CA ARG A 449 1.77 -25.62 4.57
C ARG A 449 1.00 -24.36 4.96
N LEU A 450 -0.18 -24.53 5.55
CA LEU A 450 -0.94 -23.41 6.12
C LEU A 450 -0.15 -22.75 7.24
N THR A 451 0.06 -21.47 7.12
CA THR A 451 0.91 -20.66 8.00
C THR A 451 0.12 -19.45 8.49
N LEU A 452 0.10 -19.23 9.79
CA LEU A 452 -0.51 -18.06 10.41
C LEU A 452 0.45 -16.86 10.27
N ARG A 453 -0.12 -15.68 10.10
CA ARG A 453 0.63 -14.44 9.93
C ARG A 453 0.26 -13.45 11.03
N MET A 454 1.25 -12.94 11.73
CA MET A 454 1.12 -11.85 12.70
C MET A 454 1.89 -10.65 12.22
N SER A 455 1.18 -9.66 11.67
CA SER A 455 1.75 -8.41 11.18
C SER A 455 1.60 -7.32 12.23
N ILE A 456 2.72 -6.84 12.78
CA ILE A 456 2.74 -5.85 13.87
C ILE A 456 3.09 -4.49 13.29
N GLY A 457 2.12 -3.58 13.23
CA GLY A 457 2.34 -2.29 12.58
C GLY A 457 1.24 -1.26 12.77
N GLN A 458 0.24 -1.53 13.60
CA GLN A 458 -0.79 -0.53 13.92
C GLN A 458 -0.25 0.52 14.88
N SER A 459 -0.72 1.76 14.71
CA SER A 459 -0.17 2.94 15.42
C SER A 459 -0.26 2.86 16.95
N GLN A 460 -1.23 2.12 17.49
CA GLN A 460 -1.46 1.97 18.93
C GLN A 460 -1.04 0.60 19.49
N THR A 461 -0.39 -0.25 18.69
CA THR A 461 0.04 -1.58 19.17
C THR A 461 1.22 -1.46 20.12
N GLU A 462 1.02 -1.93 21.34
CA GLU A 462 2.02 -1.99 22.43
C GLU A 462 2.33 -3.42 22.84
N LEU A 463 3.34 -3.61 23.69
CA LEU A 463 3.80 -4.93 24.14
C LEU A 463 2.66 -5.78 24.73
N HIS A 464 1.83 -5.20 25.59
CA HIS A 464 0.74 -5.93 26.25
C HIS A 464 -0.33 -6.46 25.27
N HIS A 465 -0.52 -5.82 24.09
CA HIS A 465 -1.39 -6.34 23.03
C HIS A 465 -0.80 -7.61 22.42
N VAL A 466 0.51 -7.59 22.14
CA VAL A 466 1.23 -8.73 21.56
C VAL A 466 1.30 -9.90 22.56
N GLU A 467 1.52 -9.62 23.86
CA GLU A 467 1.49 -10.61 24.94
C GLU A 467 0.12 -11.27 25.07
N ARG A 468 -0.96 -10.46 25.08
CA ARG A 468 -2.34 -10.95 25.12
C ARG A 468 -2.65 -11.81 23.89
N ALA A 469 -2.25 -11.36 22.71
CA ALA A 469 -2.44 -12.12 21.48
C ALA A 469 -1.73 -13.48 21.54
N TRP A 470 -0.46 -13.52 22.01
CA TRP A 470 0.26 -14.78 22.18
C TRP A 470 -0.41 -15.72 23.18
N GLN A 471 -0.86 -15.21 24.32
CA GLN A 471 -1.59 -16.02 25.31
C GLN A 471 -2.87 -16.61 24.72
N ARG A 472 -3.66 -15.80 24.00
CA ARG A 472 -4.89 -16.26 23.32
C ARG A 472 -4.61 -17.33 22.27
N ILE A 473 -3.54 -17.19 21.48
CA ILE A 473 -3.10 -18.19 20.50
C ILE A 473 -2.79 -19.53 21.19
N ARG A 474 -2.07 -19.51 22.31
CA ARG A 474 -1.74 -20.70 23.09
C ARG A 474 -2.97 -21.36 23.71
N ASP A 475 -3.86 -20.58 24.29
CA ASP A 475 -5.10 -21.07 24.91
C ASP A 475 -5.99 -21.77 23.87
N GLU A 476 -6.16 -21.19 22.68
CA GLU A 476 -6.92 -21.81 21.60
C GLU A 476 -6.23 -23.06 21.05
N ALA A 477 -4.91 -23.07 20.95
CA ALA A 477 -4.16 -24.28 20.56
C ALA A 477 -4.34 -25.41 21.58
N ALA A 478 -4.23 -25.13 22.88
CA ALA A 478 -4.43 -26.12 23.94
C ALA A 478 -5.87 -26.67 24.00
N ALA A 479 -6.86 -25.89 23.57
CA ALA A 479 -8.27 -26.32 23.52
C ALA A 479 -8.61 -27.19 22.29
N ILE A 480 -7.72 -27.26 21.29
CA ILE A 480 -7.94 -27.96 20.02
C ILE A 480 -7.16 -29.28 19.95
N VAL A 481 -5.99 -29.32 20.58
CA VAL A 481 -5.06 -30.46 20.64
C VAL A 481 -5.22 -31.23 21.95
#